data_22f476d6d4a57ed57039106fd73377c5
#
_entry.id   22f476d6d4a57ed57039106fd73377c5
#
_cell.length_a   1.000
_cell.length_b   1.000
_cell.length_c   1.000
_cell.angle_alpha   90.00
_cell.angle_beta   90.00
_cell.angle_gamma   90.00
#
_symmetry.space_group_name_H-M   'P 1'
#
loop_
_entity.id
_entity.type
_entity.pdbx_description
1 polymer ?
#
loop_
_entity_poly.entity_id
_entity_poly.type
_entity_poly.pdbx_seq_one_letter_code
_entity_poly.pdbx_strand_id
1 'polypeptide(L)' 'MITEIGIVAGEIWHYLDRRQEARFADVVAGIERPKELALMSLGWLAREGHVIVRQEGGDFLVALRH' A
#
# COMPACT_ATOMS: atom_id res chain seq x y z
N MET A 1 4.91 13.08 -10.78
CA MET A 1 3.97 12.35 -9.89
C MET A 1 3.82 10.87 -10.27
N ILE A 2 3.71 10.54 -11.54
CA ILE A 2 3.62 9.13 -11.97
C ILE A 2 4.83 8.32 -11.52
N THR A 3 6.03 8.89 -11.64
CA THR A 3 7.26 8.23 -11.21
C THR A 3 7.25 7.96 -9.71
N GLU A 4 6.82 8.94 -8.92
CA GLU A 4 6.76 8.78 -7.47
C GLU A 4 5.75 7.71 -7.07
N ILE A 5 4.61 7.67 -7.76
CA ILE A 5 3.60 6.64 -7.50
C ILE A 5 4.21 5.25 -7.72
N GLY A 6 4.96 5.08 -8.81
CA GLY A 6 5.61 3.80 -9.09
C GLY A 6 6.65 3.41 -8.04
N ILE A 7 7.47 4.38 -7.61
CA ILE A 7 8.48 4.12 -6.58
C ILE A 7 7.81 3.73 -5.27
N VAL A 8 6.81 4.50 -4.85
CA VAL A 8 6.12 4.25 -3.58
C VAL A 8 5.32 2.94 -3.64
N ALA A 9 4.73 2.64 -4.80
CA ALA A 9 4.05 1.36 -4.99
C ALA A 9 5.01 0.19 -4.76
N GLY A 10 6.23 0.28 -5.27
CA GLY A 10 7.25 -0.72 -5.02
C GLY A 10 7.61 -0.84 -3.55
N GLU A 11 7.69 0.28 -2.85
CA GLU A 11 7.97 0.29 -1.41
C GLU A 11 6.85 -0.37 -0.62
N ILE A 12 5.60 -0.11 -0.99
CA ILE A 12 4.45 -0.75 -0.36
C ILE A 12 4.50 -2.25 -0.60
N TRP A 13 4.77 -2.67 -1.83
CA TRP A 13 4.85 -4.07 -2.17
C TRP A 13 5.91 -4.79 -1.33
N HIS A 14 7.10 -4.21 -1.22
CA HIS A 14 8.19 -4.80 -0.43
C HIS A 14 7.84 -4.86 1.05
N TYR A 15 7.18 -3.83 1.57
CA TYR A 15 6.73 -3.82 2.95
C TYR A 15 5.78 -5.00 3.21
N LEU A 16 4.82 -5.21 2.32
CA LEU A 16 3.82 -6.26 2.45
C LEU A 16 4.42 -7.65 2.21
N ASP A 17 5.42 -7.76 1.34
CA ASP A 17 6.03 -9.04 1.02
C ASP A 17 6.59 -9.73 2.26
N ARG A 18 7.07 -8.96 3.22
CA ARG A 18 7.59 -9.50 4.48
C ARG A 18 6.50 -9.83 5.48
N ARG A 19 5.33 -9.22 5.36
CA ARG A 19 4.26 -9.30 6.35
C ARG A 19 3.01 -9.98 5.86
N GLN A 20 2.85 -10.05 4.57
CA GLN A 20 1.67 -10.56 3.87
C GLN A 20 0.45 -9.66 4.01
N GLU A 21 0.20 -9.11 5.19
CA GLU A 21 -0.97 -8.29 5.46
C GLU A 21 -0.60 -7.23 6.48
N ALA A 22 -1.15 -6.02 6.33
CA ALA A 22 -0.90 -4.93 7.28
C ALA A 22 -2.00 -3.89 7.19
N ARG A 23 -2.18 -3.14 8.27
CA ARG A 23 -3.06 -1.97 8.26
C ARG A 23 -2.38 -0.86 7.47
N PHE A 24 -3.19 -0.08 6.75
CA PHE A 24 -2.65 1.00 5.93
C PHE A 24 -1.85 2.01 6.77
N ALA A 25 -2.32 2.32 7.99
CA ALA A 25 -1.60 3.23 8.87
C ALA A 25 -0.17 2.73 9.14
N ASP A 26 0.00 1.43 9.33
CA ASP A 26 1.32 0.83 9.56
C ASP A 26 2.17 0.87 8.30
N VAL A 27 1.56 0.68 7.14
CA VAL A 27 2.26 0.79 5.85
C VAL A 27 2.81 2.20 5.68
N VAL A 28 1.99 3.22 5.91
CA VAL A 28 2.40 4.63 5.79
C VAL A 28 3.59 4.92 6.71
N ALA A 29 3.50 4.47 7.96
CA ALA A 29 4.58 4.69 8.93
C ALA A 29 5.85 3.93 8.52
N GLY A 30 5.69 2.72 8.02
CA GLY A 30 6.83 1.88 7.66
C GLY A 30 7.59 2.35 6.44
N ILE A 31 6.89 2.87 5.43
CA ILE A 31 7.56 3.35 4.21
C ILE A 31 8.00 4.81 4.34
N GLU A 32 7.53 5.53 5.38
CA GLU A 32 7.93 6.90 5.67
C GLU A 32 7.67 7.86 4.50
N ARG A 33 6.46 7.75 3.94
CA ARG A 33 6.02 8.62 2.84
C ARG A 33 4.76 9.38 3.25
N PRO A 34 4.48 10.53 2.62
CA PRO A 34 3.23 11.23 2.88
C PRO A 34 2.02 10.31 2.63
N LYS A 35 1.02 10.43 3.50
CA LYS A 35 -0.15 9.57 3.44
C LYS A 35 -0.85 9.65 2.09
N GLU A 36 -0.95 10.84 1.53
CA GLU A 36 -1.63 11.05 0.25
C GLU A 36 -0.92 10.29 -0.88
N LEU A 37 0.40 10.35 -0.90
CA LEU A 37 1.18 9.65 -1.92
C LEU A 37 1.08 8.14 -1.73
N ALA A 38 1.11 7.68 -0.49
CA ALA A 38 0.93 6.26 -0.18
C ALA A 38 -0.45 5.78 -0.63
N LEU A 39 -1.48 6.59 -0.43
CA LEU A 39 -2.84 6.22 -0.82
C LEU A 39 -3.00 6.13 -2.33
N MET A 40 -2.43 7.10 -3.07
CA MET A 40 -2.45 7.05 -4.53
C MET A 40 -1.71 5.81 -5.06
N SER A 41 -0.59 5.49 -4.45
CA SER A 41 0.22 4.34 -4.86
C SER A 41 -0.46 3.02 -4.54
N LEU A 42 -1.14 2.96 -3.39
CA LEU A 42 -1.95 1.80 -3.01
C LEU A 42 -3.09 1.60 -4.00
N GLY A 43 -3.77 2.69 -4.38
CA GLY A 43 -4.85 2.62 -5.37
C GLY A 43 -4.36 2.06 -6.69
N TRP A 44 -3.17 2.46 -7.12
CA TRP A 44 -2.58 1.93 -8.34
C TRP A 44 -2.31 0.42 -8.22
N LEU A 45 -1.74 -0.01 -7.09
CA LEU A 45 -1.48 -1.43 -6.86
C LEU A 45 -2.77 -2.24 -6.86
N ALA A 46 -3.83 -1.71 -6.26
CA ALA A 46 -5.12 -2.38 -6.22
C ALA A 46 -5.72 -2.50 -7.63
N ARG A 47 -5.63 -1.43 -8.41
CA ARG A 47 -6.14 -1.43 -9.79
C ARG A 47 -5.40 -2.43 -10.66
N GLU A 48 -4.09 -2.58 -10.44
CA GLU A 48 -3.26 -3.53 -11.18
C GLU A 48 -3.37 -4.96 -10.66
N GLY A 49 -4.11 -5.16 -9.58
CA GLY A 49 -4.35 -6.50 -9.05
C GLY A 49 -3.22 -7.07 -8.20
N HIS A 50 -2.30 -6.22 -7.74
CA HIS A 50 -1.17 -6.67 -6.92
C HIS A 50 -1.53 -6.80 -5.45
N VAL A 51 -2.53 -6.07 -4.99
CA VAL A 51 -2.96 -6.08 -3.60
C VAL A 51 -4.47 -6.19 -3.52
N ILE A 52 -4.95 -6.67 -2.36
CA ILE A 52 -6.36 -6.67 -2.00
C ILE A 52 -6.50 -5.71 -0.83
N VAL A 53 -7.48 -4.82 -0.91
CA VAL A 53 -7.74 -3.83 0.12
C VAL A 53 -9.13 -4.06 0.69
N ARG A 54 -9.21 -4.19 2.02
CA ARG A 54 -10.49 -4.30 2.73
C ARG A 54 -10.60 -3.15 3.71
N GLN A 55 -11.79 -2.59 3.83
CA GLN A 55 -12.05 -1.58 4.86
C GLN A 55 -12.41 -2.30 6.15
N GLU A 56 -11.77 -1.92 7.23
CA GLU A 56 -11.95 -2.58 8.51
C GLU A 56 -11.83 -1.54 9.62
N GLY A 57 -12.93 -1.30 10.32
CA GLY A 57 -12.96 -0.23 11.31
C GLY A 57 -12.74 1.11 10.65
N GLY A 58 -11.84 1.92 11.20
CA GLY A 58 -11.50 3.22 10.64
C GLY A 58 -10.29 3.19 9.71
N ASP A 59 -9.83 2.01 9.31
CA ASP A 59 -8.63 1.88 8.49
C ASP A 59 -8.85 0.86 7.38
N PHE A 60 -7.84 0.67 6.55
CA PHE A 60 -7.83 -0.35 5.52
C PHE A 60 -6.86 -1.46 5.91
N LEU A 61 -7.25 -2.69 5.59
CA LEU A 61 -6.36 -3.83 5.70
C LEU A 61 -5.87 -4.17 4.31
N VAL A 62 -4.57 -4.21 4.13
CA VAL A 62 -3.94 -4.39 2.83
C VAL A 62 -3.16 -5.69 2.82
N ALA A 63 -3.38 -6.49 1.78
CA ALA A 63 -2.69 -7.78 1.63
C ALA A 63 -2.19 -7.93 0.20
N LEU A 64 -1.08 -8.63 0.04
CA LEU A 64 -0.63 -9.00 -1.30
C LEU A 64 -1.60 -10.02 -1.90
N ARG A 65 -1.80 -9.91 -3.20
CA ARG A 65 -2.56 -10.90 -3.95
C ARG A 65 -1.57 -11.90 -4.55
N HIS A 66 -1.81 -13.15 -4.27
CA HIS A 66 -0.97 -14.24 -4.77
C HIS A 66 -1.62 -14.99 -5.91
#